data_4eb0eb25d20eb3ad19c1fa46d68923fc
#
_entry.id   4eb0eb25d20eb3ad19c1fa46d68923fc
#
_cell.length_a   1.000
_cell.length_b   1.000
_cell.length_c   1.000
_cell.angle_alpha   90.00
_cell.angle_beta   90.00
_cell.angle_gamma   90.00
#
_symmetry.space_group_name_H-M   'P 1'
#
loop_
_entity.id
_entity.type
_entity.pdbx_description
1 polymer ?
#
loop_
_entity_poly.entity_id
_entity_poly.type
_entity_poly.pdbx_seq_one_letter_code
_entity_poly.pdbx_strand_id
1 'polypeptide(L)'
;RVICGPCQGMIKPVQLQLDIAAIGPPYSRGAGAVDSHSAANFATNRYEQPIQSRGQVVIDGETTELTVRGERDHSWGPRPWDMGWQFLVVNNERFSMLATQVVIPGWPLISMGYYHSHGEAMEHLSETELTLSFNEADPTQAVSGSFSLLCESGRKINGTLEAISGTEI
;
A
#
# COMPACT_ATOMS: atom_id res chain seq x y z
N ARG A 1 15.49 -14.24 -5.94
CA ARG A 1 15.76 -14.91 -4.66
C ARG A 1 16.31 -13.86 -3.69
N VAL A 2 15.52 -13.51 -2.69
CA VAL A 2 15.98 -12.62 -1.60
C VAL A 2 16.44 -13.53 -0.46
N ILE A 3 17.70 -13.43 -0.07
CA ILE A 3 18.22 -14.09 1.14
C ILE A 3 18.47 -12.95 2.14
N CYS A 4 17.65 -12.88 3.18
CA CYS A 4 17.95 -12.04 4.32
C CYS A 4 18.97 -12.77 5.19
N GLY A 5 20.17 -12.20 5.28
CA GLY A 5 21.16 -12.66 6.26
C GLY A 5 20.69 -12.37 7.69
N PRO A 6 21.30 -12.98 8.71
CA PRO A 6 20.94 -12.75 10.10
C PRO A 6 21.12 -11.28 10.45
N CYS A 7 20.01 -10.59 10.79
CA CYS A 7 20.10 -9.31 11.48
C CYS A 7 20.60 -9.58 12.91
N GLN A 8 21.38 -8.65 13.45
CA GLN A 8 21.87 -8.76 14.82
C GLN A 8 20.69 -8.87 15.79
N GLY A 9 20.55 -10.02 16.45
CA GLY A 9 19.38 -10.37 17.27
C GLY A 9 18.42 -11.37 16.63
N MET A 10 18.51 -11.67 15.34
CA MET A 10 17.70 -12.68 14.68
C MET A 10 18.41 -14.05 14.77
N ILE A 11 17.75 -15.00 15.40
CA ILE A 11 18.31 -16.31 15.71
C ILE A 11 18.12 -17.30 14.54
N LYS A 12 17.20 -17.02 13.61
CA LYS A 12 16.79 -17.98 12.57
C LYS A 12 17.00 -17.44 11.16
N PRO A 13 17.61 -18.23 10.25
CA PRO A 13 17.71 -17.84 8.85
C PRO A 13 16.32 -17.89 8.19
N VAL A 14 15.99 -16.85 7.43
CA VAL A 14 14.78 -16.79 6.61
C VAL A 14 15.18 -16.83 5.14
N GLN A 15 14.55 -17.70 4.36
CA GLN A 15 14.69 -17.74 2.90
C GLN A 15 13.31 -17.50 2.28
N LEU A 16 13.23 -16.60 1.33
CA LEU A 16 12.01 -16.27 0.60
C LEU A 16 12.28 -16.44 -0.89
N GLN A 17 11.43 -17.22 -1.55
CA GLN A 17 11.45 -17.36 -3.00
C GLN A 17 10.02 -17.14 -3.53
N LEU A 18 9.83 -16.09 -4.33
CA LEU A 18 8.55 -15.71 -4.88
C LEU A 18 8.66 -15.47 -6.39
N ASP A 19 7.67 -15.98 -7.12
CA ASP A 19 7.36 -15.57 -8.48
C ASP A 19 6.27 -14.51 -8.40
N ILE A 20 6.54 -13.33 -8.94
CA ILE A 20 5.67 -12.16 -8.84
C ILE A 20 5.10 -11.83 -10.21
N ALA A 21 3.79 -11.74 -10.32
CA ALA A 21 3.08 -11.36 -11.52
C ALA A 21 2.18 -10.15 -11.28
N ALA A 22 2.13 -9.21 -12.22
CA ALA A 22 1.16 -8.14 -12.22
C ALA A 22 -0.25 -8.69 -12.46
N ILE A 23 -1.24 -8.20 -11.71
CA ILE A 23 -2.66 -8.54 -11.87
C ILE A 23 -3.51 -7.34 -12.28
N GLY A 24 -2.88 -6.20 -12.52
CA GLY A 24 -3.48 -4.99 -13.04
C GLY A 24 -2.44 -4.05 -13.67
N PRO A 25 -2.89 -2.98 -14.32
CA PRO A 25 -1.99 -1.98 -14.89
C PRO A 25 -1.25 -1.21 -13.78
N PRO A 26 -0.09 -0.62 -14.09
CA PRO A 26 0.58 0.27 -13.16
C PRO A 26 -0.21 1.58 -13.00
N TYR A 27 -0.31 2.05 -11.78
CA TYR A 27 -0.84 3.35 -11.41
C TYR A 27 0.32 4.33 -11.20
N SER A 28 0.38 5.39 -11.99
CA SER A 28 1.50 6.35 -11.99
C SER A 28 1.03 7.82 -11.92
N ARG A 29 -0.13 8.09 -11.35
CA ARG A 29 -0.63 9.47 -11.23
C ARG A 29 0.28 10.30 -10.34
N GLY A 30 0.68 11.47 -10.83
CA GLY A 30 1.60 12.36 -10.15
C GLY A 30 3.00 12.40 -10.76
N ALA A 31 3.41 11.42 -11.55
CA ALA A 31 4.63 11.51 -12.34
C ALA A 31 4.42 12.51 -13.49
N GLY A 32 5.05 13.70 -13.40
CA GLY A 32 5.00 14.72 -14.45
C GLY A 32 3.92 15.79 -14.34
N ALA A 33 3.12 15.84 -13.30
CA ALA A 33 2.22 16.98 -13.04
C ALA A 33 3.04 18.20 -12.58
N VAL A 34 3.06 19.24 -13.41
CA VAL A 34 3.94 20.41 -13.27
C VAL A 34 3.38 21.49 -12.33
N ASP A 35 2.33 21.21 -11.58
CA ASP A 35 1.78 22.15 -10.61
C ASP A 35 2.63 22.16 -9.34
N SER A 36 3.08 23.34 -8.95
CA SER A 36 3.96 23.58 -7.80
C SER A 36 3.40 23.13 -6.44
N HIS A 37 2.15 22.64 -6.40
CA HIS A 37 1.44 22.15 -5.22
C HIS A 37 0.89 20.73 -5.43
N SER A 38 1.36 20.00 -6.43
CA SER A 38 0.85 18.69 -6.79
C SER A 38 1.62 17.56 -6.11
N ALA A 39 1.01 16.37 -6.11
CA ALA A 39 1.63 15.12 -5.70
C ALA A 39 3.01 14.82 -6.34
N ALA A 40 3.40 15.53 -7.40
CA ALA A 40 4.71 15.44 -8.05
C ALA A 40 5.88 15.80 -7.13
N ASN A 41 5.65 16.62 -6.11
CA ASN A 41 6.70 16.96 -5.14
C ASN A 41 6.83 15.93 -4.01
N PHE A 42 5.88 14.99 -3.96
CA PHE A 42 5.94 13.82 -3.08
C PHE A 42 6.56 12.62 -3.78
N ALA A 43 7.72 12.48 -4.09
CA ALA A 43 8.35 11.50 -4.96
C ALA A 43 8.13 11.86 -6.44
N THR A 44 9.15 12.47 -7.03
CA THR A 44 9.14 12.96 -8.42
C THR A 44 8.75 11.87 -9.42
N ASN A 45 9.05 10.63 -9.11
CA ASN A 45 8.67 9.46 -9.89
C ASN A 45 8.12 8.38 -8.97
N ARG A 46 7.00 7.82 -9.36
CA ARG A 46 6.31 6.80 -8.58
C ARG A 46 5.42 5.96 -9.47
N TYR A 47 5.32 4.67 -9.19
CA TYR A 47 4.22 3.82 -9.63
C TYR A 47 3.88 2.78 -8.58
N GLU A 48 2.61 2.42 -8.56
CA GLU A 48 2.04 1.35 -7.79
C GLU A 48 1.48 0.32 -8.75
N GLN A 49 1.50 -0.95 -8.40
CA GLN A 49 0.96 -1.98 -9.26
C GLN A 49 0.44 -3.17 -8.44
N PRO A 50 -0.83 -3.55 -8.60
CA PRO A 50 -1.34 -4.74 -7.93
C PRO A 50 -0.67 -5.99 -8.48
N ILE A 51 -0.23 -6.85 -7.57
CA ILE A 51 0.51 -8.07 -7.88
C ILE A 51 -0.09 -9.29 -7.20
N GLN A 52 0.18 -10.45 -7.78
CA GLN A 52 0.05 -11.74 -7.14
C GLN A 52 1.43 -12.38 -7.05
N SER A 53 1.74 -12.96 -5.90
CA SER A 53 2.98 -13.69 -5.68
C SER A 53 2.69 -15.13 -5.29
N ARG A 54 3.49 -16.06 -5.82
CA ARG A 54 3.46 -17.46 -5.47
C ARG A 54 4.86 -17.94 -5.17
N GLY A 55 4.99 -18.82 -4.21
CA GLY A 55 6.30 -19.37 -3.85
C GLY A 55 6.33 -19.88 -2.43
N GLN A 56 7.48 -19.79 -1.79
CA GLN A 56 7.68 -20.36 -0.48
C GLN A 56 8.50 -19.46 0.43
N VAL A 57 8.24 -19.55 1.71
CA VAL A 57 9.10 -19.06 2.78
C VAL A 57 9.64 -20.24 3.58
N VAL A 58 10.93 -20.21 3.90
CA VAL A 58 11.59 -21.18 4.77
C VAL A 58 12.08 -20.47 6.02
N ILE A 59 11.59 -20.87 7.17
CA ILE A 59 12.00 -20.33 8.48
C ILE A 59 12.44 -21.52 9.33
N ASP A 60 13.69 -21.48 9.81
CA ASP A 60 14.23 -22.54 10.65
C ASP A 60 14.16 -23.96 10.02
N GLY A 61 14.23 -24.04 8.70
CA GLY A 61 14.10 -25.29 7.95
C GLY A 61 12.66 -25.72 7.64
N GLU A 62 11.66 -25.09 8.20
CA GLU A 62 10.26 -25.33 7.88
C GLU A 62 9.84 -24.51 6.65
N THR A 63 9.25 -25.18 5.67
CA THR A 63 8.79 -24.57 4.41
C THR A 63 7.29 -24.34 4.47
N THR A 64 6.88 -23.11 4.16
CA THR A 64 5.48 -22.73 3.98
C THR A 64 5.27 -22.24 2.55
N GLU A 65 4.32 -22.84 1.84
CA GLU A 65 3.90 -22.38 0.52
C GLU A 65 3.02 -21.15 0.66
N LEU A 66 3.25 -20.17 -0.23
CA LEU A 66 2.53 -18.89 -0.24
C LEU A 66 1.84 -18.66 -1.57
N THR A 67 0.59 -18.22 -1.50
CA THR A 67 -0.12 -17.57 -2.61
C THR A 67 -0.77 -16.32 -2.04
N VAL A 68 -0.20 -15.19 -2.35
CA VAL A 68 -0.59 -13.90 -1.75
C VAL A 68 -0.81 -12.85 -2.82
N ARG A 69 -1.62 -11.85 -2.50
CA ARG A 69 -1.82 -10.65 -3.30
C ARG A 69 -1.25 -9.46 -2.54
N GLY A 70 -0.74 -8.50 -3.27
CA GLY A 70 -0.11 -7.33 -2.68
C GLY A 70 0.02 -6.20 -3.66
N GLU A 71 0.84 -5.25 -3.29
CA GLU A 71 1.13 -4.06 -4.07
C GLU A 71 2.64 -3.96 -4.30
N ARG A 72 3.02 -3.65 -5.52
CA ARG A 72 4.36 -3.21 -5.85
C ARG A 72 4.39 -1.69 -5.79
N ASP A 73 4.98 -1.16 -4.75
CA ASP A 73 5.30 0.26 -4.62
C ASP A 73 6.74 0.50 -5.08
N HIS A 74 6.90 1.45 -5.99
CA HIS A 74 8.23 1.88 -6.42
C HIS A 74 8.24 3.39 -6.61
N SER A 75 9.05 4.07 -5.82
CA SER A 75 9.17 5.52 -5.88
C SER A 75 10.62 5.96 -5.72
N TRP A 76 11.02 7.00 -6.46
CA TRP A 76 12.37 7.55 -6.40
C TRP A 76 12.38 9.06 -6.65
N GLY A 77 13.44 9.72 -6.22
CA GLY A 77 13.63 11.15 -6.32
C GLY A 77 13.60 11.85 -4.95
N PRO A 78 13.79 13.16 -4.92
CA PRO A 78 13.72 13.95 -3.70
C PRO A 78 12.33 13.86 -3.06
N ARG A 79 12.31 13.83 -1.72
CA ARG A 79 11.07 13.91 -0.94
C ARG A 79 11.30 14.64 0.39
N PRO A 80 10.32 15.38 0.92
CA PRO A 80 10.38 15.91 2.27
C PRO A 80 10.45 14.79 3.30
N TRP A 81 11.11 15.00 4.42
CA TRP A 81 11.18 14.04 5.52
C TRP A 81 10.21 14.35 6.66
N ASP A 82 9.65 15.57 6.69
CA ASP A 82 8.70 16.06 7.69
C ASP A 82 7.24 15.81 7.27
N MET A 83 6.99 14.65 6.64
CA MET A 83 5.66 14.28 6.17
C MET A 83 5.12 13.07 6.92
N GLY A 84 3.79 13.03 7.05
CA GLY A 84 3.05 11.84 7.46
C GLY A 84 2.23 11.26 6.30
N TRP A 85 1.97 9.96 6.34
CA TRP A 85 1.06 9.34 5.37
C TRP A 85 0.22 8.24 5.99
N GLN A 86 -0.96 8.06 5.43
CA GLN A 86 -1.79 6.89 5.63
C GLN A 86 -1.91 6.15 4.29
N PHE A 87 -1.81 4.85 4.34
CA PHE A 87 -1.74 3.99 3.17
C PHE A 87 -2.66 2.79 3.36
N LEU A 88 -3.66 2.65 2.51
CA LEU A 88 -4.60 1.54 2.51
C LEU A 88 -4.45 0.76 1.20
N VAL A 89 -4.15 -0.52 1.30
CA VAL A 89 -4.13 -1.46 0.17
C VAL A 89 -5.11 -2.58 0.45
N VAL A 90 -5.99 -2.85 -0.49
CA VAL A 90 -6.89 -4.02 -0.45
C VAL A 90 -6.82 -4.75 -1.78
N ASN A 91 -6.46 -6.02 -1.71
CA ASN A 91 -6.39 -6.90 -2.88
C ASN A 91 -7.13 -8.19 -2.61
N ASN A 92 -8.07 -8.54 -3.48
CA ASN A 92 -8.79 -9.82 -3.44
C ASN A 92 -8.94 -10.40 -4.86
N GLU A 93 -9.79 -11.42 -5.03
CA GLU A 93 -10.00 -12.07 -6.33
C GLU A 93 -10.80 -11.23 -7.33
N ARG A 94 -11.52 -10.20 -6.88
CA ARG A 94 -12.42 -9.40 -7.70
C ARG A 94 -11.85 -8.03 -8.01
N PHE A 95 -11.12 -7.44 -7.07
CA PHE A 95 -10.60 -6.10 -7.24
C PHE A 95 -9.31 -5.87 -6.46
N SER A 96 -8.61 -4.84 -6.88
CA SER A 96 -7.48 -4.23 -6.19
C SER A 96 -7.76 -2.75 -5.97
N MET A 97 -7.39 -2.22 -4.84
CA MET A 97 -7.46 -0.78 -4.58
C MET A 97 -6.32 -0.31 -3.72
N LEU A 98 -5.94 0.93 -3.95
CA LEU A 98 -4.97 1.66 -3.16
C LEU A 98 -5.52 3.05 -2.88
N ALA A 99 -5.41 3.49 -1.63
CA ALA A 99 -5.74 4.85 -1.23
C ALA A 99 -4.63 5.38 -0.32
N THR A 100 -4.15 6.56 -0.65
CA THR A 100 -3.08 7.22 0.09
C THR A 100 -3.47 8.64 0.42
N GLN A 101 -3.24 9.03 1.68
CA GLN A 101 -3.28 10.42 2.13
C GLN A 101 -1.89 10.82 2.62
N VAL A 102 -1.42 11.98 2.18
CA VAL A 102 -0.12 12.53 2.60
C VAL A 102 -0.32 13.90 3.20
N VAL A 103 0.23 14.10 4.37
CA VAL A 103 0.25 15.38 5.10
C VAL A 103 1.66 15.93 5.07
N ILE A 104 1.83 17.11 4.50
CA ILE A 104 3.08 17.87 4.50
C ILE A 104 2.79 19.19 5.20
N PRO A 105 3.57 19.61 6.22
CA PRO A 105 3.34 20.87 6.91
C PRO A 105 3.26 22.07 5.95
N GLY A 106 2.19 22.85 6.06
CA GLY A 106 1.96 24.01 5.20
C GLY A 106 1.41 23.70 3.80
N TRP A 107 1.12 22.44 3.49
CA TRP A 107 0.54 22.03 2.21
C TRP A 107 -0.90 21.55 2.38
N PRO A 108 -1.75 21.63 1.34
CA PRO A 108 -3.03 20.94 1.33
C PRO A 108 -2.85 19.43 1.48
N LEU A 109 -3.87 18.75 2.02
CA LEU A 109 -3.89 17.30 2.06
C LEU A 109 -3.79 16.72 0.64
N ILE A 110 -2.82 15.86 0.43
CA ILE A 110 -2.65 15.16 -0.85
C ILE A 110 -3.36 13.82 -0.74
N SER A 111 -4.34 13.58 -1.62
CA SER A 111 -5.06 12.32 -1.73
C SER A 111 -4.82 11.73 -3.10
N MET A 112 -4.52 10.43 -3.15
CA MET A 112 -4.30 9.71 -4.41
C MET A 112 -4.64 8.23 -4.25
N GLY A 113 -4.85 7.56 -5.37
CA GLY A 113 -5.09 6.14 -5.39
C GLY A 113 -5.89 5.69 -6.60
N TYR A 114 -6.23 4.42 -6.58
CA TYR A 114 -7.01 3.79 -7.63
C TYR A 114 -7.96 2.72 -7.09
N TYR A 115 -8.96 2.42 -7.89
CA TYR A 115 -9.77 1.21 -7.83
C TYR A 115 -9.67 0.46 -9.16
N HIS A 116 -9.44 -0.82 -9.12
CA HIS A 116 -9.32 -1.68 -10.28
C HIS A 116 -10.15 -2.96 -10.09
N SER A 117 -11.31 -3.02 -10.72
CA SER A 117 -12.07 -4.27 -10.88
C SER A 117 -11.35 -5.13 -11.90
N HIS A 118 -11.04 -6.38 -11.53
CA HIS A 118 -10.23 -7.24 -12.40
C HIS A 118 -10.93 -7.49 -13.74
N GLY A 119 -10.24 -7.20 -14.83
CA GLY A 119 -10.79 -7.28 -16.19
C GLY A 119 -11.42 -5.98 -16.72
N GLU A 120 -11.51 -4.92 -15.90
CA GLU A 120 -11.98 -3.60 -16.28
C GLU A 120 -10.84 -2.58 -16.35
N ALA A 121 -11.11 -1.36 -16.79
CA ALA A 121 -10.16 -0.27 -16.71
C ALA A 121 -9.94 0.16 -15.25
N MET A 122 -8.72 0.56 -14.93
CA MET A 122 -8.39 1.14 -13.63
C MET A 122 -9.04 2.53 -13.51
N GLU A 123 -9.74 2.76 -12.41
CA GLU A 123 -10.35 4.05 -12.08
C GLU A 123 -9.46 4.81 -11.08
N HIS A 124 -9.24 6.08 -11.33
CA HIS A 124 -8.50 6.94 -10.41
C HIS A 124 -9.43 7.47 -9.32
N LEU A 125 -8.90 7.63 -8.10
CA LEU A 125 -9.61 8.28 -7.02
C LEU A 125 -9.52 9.80 -7.15
N SER A 126 -10.66 10.49 -7.03
CA SER A 126 -10.75 11.94 -6.92
C SER A 126 -10.74 12.42 -5.48
N GLU A 127 -11.31 11.60 -4.56
CA GLU A 127 -11.34 11.89 -3.14
C GLU A 127 -11.04 10.63 -2.33
N THR A 128 -10.35 10.83 -1.22
CA THR A 128 -9.97 9.76 -0.30
C THR A 128 -10.12 10.27 1.12
N GLU A 129 -10.91 9.59 1.92
CA GLU A 129 -11.05 9.84 3.34
C GLU A 129 -10.72 8.55 4.09
N LEU A 130 -9.70 8.60 4.93
CA LEU A 130 -9.24 7.51 5.78
C LEU A 130 -9.29 7.98 7.24
N THR A 131 -9.99 7.24 8.07
CA THR A 131 -10.06 7.49 9.51
C THR A 131 -9.58 6.26 10.25
N LEU A 132 -8.56 6.40 11.10
CA LEU A 132 -8.00 5.32 11.90
C LEU A 132 -8.23 5.61 13.39
N SER A 133 -8.54 4.56 14.14
CA SER A 133 -8.56 4.55 15.58
C SER A 133 -7.34 3.77 16.09
N PHE A 134 -6.69 4.28 17.11
CA PHE A 134 -5.46 3.72 17.64
C PHE A 134 -5.66 3.16 19.05
N ASN A 135 -4.80 2.22 19.42
CA ASN A 135 -4.75 1.67 20.76
C ASN A 135 -4.34 2.76 21.76
N GLU A 136 -5.08 2.91 22.85
CA GLU A 136 -4.77 3.92 23.89
C GLU A 136 -3.41 3.67 24.56
N ALA A 137 -3.01 2.41 24.68
CA ALA A 137 -1.72 2.03 25.31
C ALA A 137 -0.55 2.11 24.31
N ASP A 138 -0.82 2.03 23.02
CA ASP A 138 0.19 2.13 21.95
C ASP A 138 -0.37 2.94 20.78
N PRO A 139 -0.13 4.24 20.74
CA PRO A 139 -0.66 5.11 19.69
C PRO A 139 -0.03 4.87 18.31
N THR A 140 0.88 3.94 18.18
CA THR A 140 1.43 3.50 16.87
C THR A 140 0.63 2.34 16.27
N GLN A 141 -0.21 1.67 17.07
CA GLN A 141 -1.00 0.52 16.66
C GLN A 141 -2.44 0.95 16.30
N ALA A 142 -2.78 0.91 15.02
CA ALA A 142 -4.16 1.07 14.59
C ALA A 142 -4.98 -0.17 14.94
N VAL A 143 -6.17 0.02 15.53
CA VAL A 143 -7.08 -1.06 15.96
C VAL A 143 -8.32 -1.18 15.09
N SER A 144 -8.76 -0.07 14.52
CA SER A 144 -9.91 -0.04 13.62
C SER A 144 -9.84 1.18 12.71
N GLY A 145 -10.75 1.26 11.76
CA GLY A 145 -10.88 2.42 10.91
C GLY A 145 -12.06 2.34 9.96
N SER A 146 -12.23 3.40 9.19
CA SER A 146 -13.17 3.46 8.09
C SER A 146 -12.55 4.21 6.92
N PHE A 147 -13.08 3.96 5.73
CA PHE A 147 -12.69 4.70 4.55
C PHE A 147 -13.90 5.05 3.68
N SER A 148 -13.79 6.17 3.00
CA SER A 148 -14.72 6.61 1.96
C SER A 148 -13.90 7.10 0.77
N LEU A 149 -14.11 6.50 -0.38
CA LEU A 149 -13.38 6.76 -1.61
C LEU A 149 -14.37 7.16 -2.71
N LEU A 150 -14.01 8.17 -3.49
CA LEU A 150 -14.75 8.59 -4.68
C LEU A 150 -13.83 8.44 -5.90
N CYS A 151 -14.27 7.66 -6.89
CA CYS A 151 -13.59 7.57 -8.18
C CYS A 151 -13.98 8.76 -9.09
N GLU A 152 -13.14 9.08 -10.05
CA GLU A 152 -13.43 10.10 -11.08
C GLU A 152 -14.68 9.77 -11.91
N SER A 153 -15.03 8.49 -12.02
CA SER A 153 -16.28 8.02 -12.63
C SER A 153 -17.54 8.34 -11.83
N GLY A 154 -17.39 8.78 -10.57
CA GLY A 154 -18.49 8.97 -9.61
C GLY A 154 -18.80 7.72 -8.77
N ARG A 155 -18.08 6.60 -8.95
CA ARG A 155 -18.20 5.41 -8.10
C ARG A 155 -17.79 5.73 -6.68
N LYS A 156 -18.62 5.35 -5.71
CA LYS A 156 -18.33 5.48 -4.27
C LYS A 156 -18.02 4.10 -3.68
N ILE A 157 -16.98 4.04 -2.86
CA ILE A 157 -16.54 2.83 -2.18
C ILE A 157 -16.33 3.18 -0.71
N ASN A 158 -17.06 2.49 0.16
CA ASN A 158 -16.95 2.69 1.60
C ASN A 158 -16.68 1.36 2.29
N GLY A 159 -15.98 1.40 3.41
CA GLY A 159 -15.73 0.22 4.20
C GLY A 159 -15.22 0.53 5.59
N THR A 160 -15.12 -0.51 6.38
CA THR A 160 -14.53 -0.51 7.71
C THR A 160 -13.34 -1.43 7.76
N LEU A 161 -12.41 -1.13 8.64
CA LEU A 161 -11.19 -1.89 8.90
C LEU A 161 -11.20 -2.32 10.36
N GLU A 162 -10.82 -3.54 10.61
CA GLU A 162 -10.61 -4.06 11.95
C GLU A 162 -9.24 -4.74 11.97
N ALA A 163 -8.42 -4.39 12.95
CA ALA A 163 -7.13 -5.04 13.12
C ALA A 163 -7.37 -6.47 13.61
N ILE A 164 -6.91 -7.43 12.85
CA ILE A 164 -6.79 -8.80 13.33
C ILE A 164 -5.62 -8.79 14.30
N SER A 165 -5.85 -9.12 15.56
CA SER A 165 -4.80 -9.23 16.56
C SER A 165 -3.69 -10.12 16.00
N GLY A 166 -2.49 -9.54 15.83
CA GLY A 166 -1.35 -10.28 15.36
C GLY A 166 -1.11 -11.47 16.28
N THR A 167 -0.96 -12.64 15.72
CA THR A 167 -0.33 -13.74 16.43
C THR A 167 1.03 -13.26 16.89
N GLU A 168 1.29 -13.28 18.19
CA GLU A 168 2.65 -13.17 18.71
C GLU A 168 3.49 -14.24 18.00
N ILE A 169 4.47 -13.77 17.20
CA ILE A 169 5.42 -14.64 16.51
C ILE A 169 6.61 -14.86 17.43
#